data_e4e3ca2468662a87d12135277d0a72c8
#
_entry.id   e4e3ca2468662a87d12135277d0a72c8
#
_cell.length_a   1.000
_cell.length_b   1.000
_cell.length_c   1.000
_cell.angle_alpha   90.00
_cell.angle_beta   90.00
_cell.angle_gamma   90.00
#
_symmetry.space_group_name_H-M   'P 1'
#
loop_
_entity.id
_entity.type
_entity.pdbx_description
1 polymer ?
#
loop_
_entity_poly.entity_id
_entity_poly.type
_entity_poly.pdbx_seq_one_letter_code
_entity_poly.pdbx_strand_id
1 'polypeptide(L)'
;MKTLSKLLEEKLTQSNPDKLDMDWINNDKPVITKSGYEVKIDSVDYKEIPNQLHGKVFFSEGPVDGWVWDETGKCITCKDKYGNGYRPGDDETLLKNND
;
A
#
# COMPACT_ATOMS: atom_id res chain seq x y z
N MET A 1 -11.06 30.23 6.36
CA MET A 1 -11.08 29.27 7.46
C MET A 1 -11.94 28.08 7.09
N LYS A 2 -11.43 26.91 7.35
CA LYS A 2 -12.27 25.74 7.24
C LYS A 2 -13.32 25.78 8.32
N THR A 3 -14.55 25.63 7.93
CA THR A 3 -15.64 25.56 8.89
C THR A 3 -15.66 24.18 9.54
N LEU A 4 -16.33 24.09 10.65
CA LEU A 4 -16.49 22.83 11.34
C LEU A 4 -17.25 21.82 10.49
N SER A 5 -18.25 22.25 9.76
CA SER A 5 -19.01 21.35 8.88
C SER A 5 -18.13 20.81 7.75
N LYS A 6 -17.19 21.59 7.25
CA LYS A 6 -16.28 21.13 6.24
C LYS A 6 -15.37 20.03 6.76
N LEU A 7 -14.90 20.20 7.98
CA LEU A 7 -14.07 19.16 8.62
C LEU A 7 -14.86 17.88 8.83
N LEU A 8 -16.12 18.00 9.20
CA LEU A 8 -16.97 16.82 9.38
C LEU A 8 -17.20 16.10 8.06
N GLU A 9 -17.42 16.84 6.99
CA GLU A 9 -17.57 16.25 5.67
C GLU A 9 -16.34 15.47 5.28
N GLU A 10 -15.16 16.03 5.51
CA GLU A 10 -13.90 15.33 5.19
C GLU A 10 -13.79 14.04 5.97
N LYS A 11 -14.16 14.04 7.24
CA LYS A 11 -14.11 12.82 8.03
C LYS A 11 -15.11 11.78 7.60
N LEU A 12 -16.30 12.21 7.17
CA LEU A 12 -17.35 11.29 6.76
C LEU A 12 -17.11 10.73 5.37
N THR A 13 -16.60 11.54 4.46
CA THR A 13 -16.40 11.13 3.06
C THR A 13 -15.04 10.53 2.83
N GLN A 14 -14.06 10.87 3.65
CA GLN A 14 -12.71 10.36 3.53
C GLN A 14 -12.33 9.64 4.79
N SER A 15 -12.80 8.42 4.89
CA SER A 15 -12.48 7.59 6.04
C SER A 15 -10.98 7.39 6.19
N ASN A 16 -10.25 7.40 5.07
CA ASN A 16 -8.80 7.20 5.11
C ASN A 16 -8.16 7.80 3.86
N PRO A 17 -7.63 9.04 3.94
CA PRO A 17 -7.01 9.68 2.79
C PRO A 17 -5.74 8.99 2.32
N ASP A 18 -5.13 8.14 3.16
CA ASP A 18 -3.94 7.39 2.81
C ASP A 18 -4.26 6.05 2.17
N LYS A 19 -5.53 5.71 2.07
CA LYS A 19 -5.94 4.44 1.51
C LYS A 19 -5.56 4.36 0.04
N LEU A 20 -4.92 3.26 -0.33
CA LEU A 20 -4.47 3.02 -1.69
C LEU A 20 -5.62 2.94 -2.68
N ASP A 21 -5.41 3.43 -3.88
CA ASP A 21 -6.31 3.27 -5.01
C ASP A 21 -5.52 3.03 -6.30
N MET A 22 -6.20 2.56 -7.32
CA MET A 22 -5.53 2.21 -8.57
C MET A 22 -5.01 3.42 -9.34
N ASP A 23 -5.64 4.58 -9.20
CA ASP A 23 -5.13 5.80 -9.83
C ASP A 23 -3.74 6.14 -9.29
N TRP A 24 -3.55 5.98 -7.99
CA TRP A 24 -2.25 6.22 -7.37
C TRP A 24 -1.20 5.28 -7.93
N ILE A 25 -1.54 4.00 -8.06
CA ILE A 25 -0.64 2.98 -8.59
C ILE A 25 -0.34 3.21 -10.07
N ASN A 26 -1.37 3.51 -10.86
CA ASN A 26 -1.21 3.70 -12.30
C ASN A 26 -0.39 4.94 -12.65
N ASN A 27 -0.33 5.90 -11.74
CA ASN A 27 0.49 7.10 -11.91
C ASN A 27 1.89 6.94 -11.32
N ASP A 28 2.25 5.74 -10.90
CA ASP A 28 3.57 5.40 -10.37
C ASP A 28 3.96 6.29 -9.18
N LYS A 29 2.99 6.59 -8.35
CA LYS A 29 3.21 7.41 -7.17
C LYS A 29 3.73 6.58 -6.01
N PRO A 30 4.46 7.19 -5.07
CA PRO A 30 5.09 6.44 -3.99
C PRO A 30 4.09 5.78 -3.05
N VAL A 31 4.45 4.62 -2.56
CA VAL A 31 3.66 3.83 -1.62
C VAL A 31 4.53 3.38 -0.46
N ILE A 32 3.89 3.06 0.64
CA ILE A 32 4.59 2.71 1.88
C ILE A 32 3.76 1.66 2.63
N THR A 33 4.43 0.76 3.35
CA THR A 33 3.69 -0.12 4.25
C THR A 33 3.25 0.67 5.48
N LYS A 34 2.21 0.18 6.14
CA LYS A 34 1.72 0.82 7.36
C LYS A 34 2.80 0.91 8.42
N SER A 35 3.74 -0.02 8.43
CA SER A 35 4.87 -0.02 9.37
C SER A 35 5.98 0.95 8.97
N GLY A 36 5.91 1.57 7.78
CA GLY A 36 6.84 2.63 7.41
C GLY A 36 7.92 2.26 6.42
N TYR A 37 7.86 1.07 5.81
CA TYR A 37 8.83 0.68 4.79
C TYR A 37 8.42 1.17 3.41
N GLU A 38 9.35 1.72 2.66
CA GLU A 38 9.11 2.12 1.28
C GLU A 38 8.87 0.90 0.41
N VAL A 39 8.02 1.05 -0.60
CA VAL A 39 7.63 -0.02 -1.49
C VAL A 39 7.69 0.48 -2.93
N LYS A 40 8.10 -0.40 -3.84
CA LYS A 40 7.99 -0.13 -5.26
C LYS A 40 7.12 -1.20 -5.90
N ILE A 41 6.06 -0.78 -6.59
CA ILE A 41 5.21 -1.70 -7.35
C ILE A 41 5.83 -1.88 -8.73
N ASP A 42 6.15 -3.12 -9.06
CA ASP A 42 6.80 -3.47 -10.32
C ASP A 42 5.79 -3.82 -11.41
N SER A 43 4.68 -4.42 -11.03
CA SER A 43 3.65 -4.84 -11.99
C SER A 43 2.31 -4.98 -11.30
N VAL A 44 1.26 -4.99 -12.13
CA VAL A 44 -0.11 -5.20 -11.66
C VAL A 44 -0.70 -6.36 -12.44
N ASP A 45 -1.29 -7.32 -11.74
CA ASP A 45 -1.98 -8.43 -12.37
C ASP A 45 -3.47 -8.10 -12.42
N TYR A 46 -3.94 -7.78 -13.62
CA TYR A 46 -5.34 -7.43 -13.85
C TYR A 46 -6.23 -8.65 -14.09
N LYS A 47 -5.65 -9.84 -14.15
CA LYS A 47 -6.41 -11.06 -14.34
C LYS A 47 -7.11 -11.55 -13.09
N GLU A 48 -6.58 -11.11 -11.94
CA GLU A 48 -7.17 -11.45 -10.65
C GLU A 48 -8.22 -10.42 -10.26
N ILE A 49 -9.18 -10.84 -9.46
CA ILE A 49 -10.22 -9.95 -8.91
C ILE A 49 -10.24 -10.17 -7.39
N PRO A 50 -9.84 -9.16 -6.59
CA PRO A 50 -9.33 -7.84 -6.99
C PRO A 50 -7.95 -7.93 -7.65
N ASN A 51 -7.57 -6.86 -8.37
CA ASN A 51 -6.26 -6.80 -9.00
C ASN A 51 -5.15 -6.99 -7.98
N GLN A 52 -4.07 -7.65 -8.39
CA GLN A 52 -2.93 -7.89 -7.52
C GLN A 52 -1.76 -7.02 -7.90
N LEU A 53 -1.13 -6.44 -6.88
CA LEU A 53 0.02 -5.56 -7.03
C LEU A 53 1.27 -6.34 -6.62
N HIS A 54 2.23 -6.45 -7.53
CA HIS A 54 3.49 -7.15 -7.29
C HIS A 54 4.60 -6.15 -7.13
N GLY A 55 5.40 -6.29 -6.08
CA GLY A 55 6.46 -5.34 -5.86
C GLY A 55 7.48 -5.81 -4.84
N LYS A 56 8.25 -4.85 -4.37
CA LYS A 56 9.32 -5.10 -3.40
C LYS A 56 9.23 -4.09 -2.26
N VAL A 57 9.69 -4.53 -1.10
CA VAL A 57 9.78 -3.69 0.10
C VAL A 57 11.26 -3.43 0.38
N PHE A 58 11.57 -2.18 0.69
CA PHE A 58 12.94 -1.76 0.95
C PHE A 58 13.21 -1.80 2.46
N PHE A 59 13.93 -2.82 2.87
CA PHE A 59 14.43 -2.93 4.25
C PHE A 59 15.80 -2.27 4.35
N SER A 60 16.29 -2.09 5.56
CA SER A 60 17.62 -1.51 5.77
C SER A 60 18.71 -2.36 5.14
N GLU A 61 18.52 -3.66 5.02
CA GLU A 61 19.44 -4.59 4.39
C GLU A 61 19.32 -4.63 2.88
N GLY A 62 18.29 -4.01 2.31
CA GLY A 62 18.05 -3.97 0.87
C GLY A 62 16.64 -4.38 0.50
N PRO A 63 16.32 -4.33 -0.80
CA PRO A 63 14.97 -4.66 -1.25
C PRO A 63 14.72 -6.17 -1.23
N VAL A 64 13.46 -6.53 -0.91
CA VAL A 64 13.00 -7.91 -0.94
C VAL A 64 11.82 -8.00 -1.89
N ASP A 65 11.99 -8.79 -2.95
CA ASP A 65 10.96 -9.00 -3.97
C ASP A 65 9.94 -10.04 -3.54
N GLY A 66 8.90 -10.19 -4.34
CA GLY A 66 7.92 -11.25 -4.17
C GLY A 66 6.77 -10.86 -3.25
N TRP A 67 6.66 -9.60 -2.91
CA TRP A 67 5.52 -9.09 -2.16
C TRP A 67 4.33 -8.92 -3.08
N VAL A 68 3.14 -9.23 -2.56
CA VAL A 68 1.90 -9.09 -3.30
C VAL A 68 0.85 -8.45 -2.40
N TRP A 69 0.17 -7.45 -2.94
CA TRP A 69 -0.96 -6.80 -2.28
C TRP A 69 -2.15 -6.80 -3.23
N ASP A 70 -3.35 -6.66 -2.70
CA ASP A 70 -4.50 -6.41 -3.56
C ASP A 70 -4.65 -4.90 -3.84
N GLU A 71 -5.62 -4.54 -4.69
CA GLU A 71 -5.80 -3.14 -5.07
C GLU A 71 -6.26 -2.24 -3.94
N THR A 72 -6.73 -2.82 -2.83
CA THR A 72 -7.10 -2.05 -1.64
C THR A 72 -5.92 -1.84 -0.70
N GLY A 73 -4.79 -2.46 -1.01
CA GLY A 73 -3.59 -2.37 -0.19
C GLY A 73 -3.41 -3.50 0.81
N LYS A 74 -4.37 -4.43 0.88
CA LYS A 74 -4.24 -5.57 1.79
C LYS A 74 -3.14 -6.50 1.30
N CYS A 75 -2.23 -6.86 2.19
CA CYS A 75 -1.13 -7.75 1.83
C CYS A 75 -1.63 -9.17 1.65
N ILE A 76 -1.26 -9.76 0.53
CA ILE A 76 -1.58 -11.16 0.22
C ILE A 76 -0.37 -12.04 0.52
N THR A 77 0.80 -11.60 0.05
CA THR A 77 2.06 -12.32 0.28
C THR A 77 3.08 -11.33 0.82
N CYS A 78 3.64 -11.62 1.98
CA CYS A 78 4.70 -10.79 2.53
C CYS A 78 5.89 -11.64 2.90
N LYS A 79 7.06 -10.99 2.89
CA LYS A 79 8.33 -11.66 3.16
C LYS A 79 9.14 -10.81 4.13
N ASP A 80 9.93 -11.46 4.96
CA ASP A 80 10.82 -10.75 5.88
C ASP A 80 12.07 -10.25 5.13
N LYS A 81 12.96 -9.61 5.86
CA LYS A 81 14.19 -9.06 5.27
C LYS A 81 15.11 -10.13 4.68
N TYR A 82 14.88 -11.37 5.01
CA TYR A 82 15.63 -12.50 4.47
C TYR A 82 14.92 -13.17 3.30
N GLY A 83 13.76 -12.67 2.91
CA GLY A 83 12.98 -13.24 1.82
C GLY A 83 12.11 -14.41 2.22
N ASN A 84 11.97 -14.70 3.49
CA ASN A 84 11.12 -15.79 3.99
C ASN A 84 9.69 -15.30 4.12
N GLY A 85 8.75 -16.08 3.59
CA GLY A 85 7.34 -15.76 3.68
C GLY A 85 6.82 -15.87 5.11
N TYR A 86 5.87 -15.00 5.46
CA TYR A 86 5.19 -15.08 6.73
C TYR A 86 3.75 -14.60 6.58
N ARG A 87 2.97 -14.80 7.64
CA ARG A 87 1.54 -14.48 7.60
C ARG A 87 1.32 -12.97 7.60
N PRO A 88 0.57 -12.42 6.61
CA PRO A 88 0.31 -10.98 6.56
C PRO A 88 -0.51 -10.50 7.75
N GLY A 89 -0.21 -9.29 8.19
CA GLY A 89 -0.97 -8.58 9.20
C GLY A 89 -1.25 -7.15 8.77
N ASP A 90 -1.80 -6.34 9.67
CA ASP A 90 -2.14 -4.96 9.34
C ASP A 90 -0.92 -4.10 9.05
N ASP A 91 0.22 -4.42 9.64
CA ASP A 91 1.44 -3.63 9.47
C ASP A 91 1.97 -3.68 8.05
N GLU A 92 1.60 -4.69 7.28
CA GLU A 92 2.02 -4.87 5.90
C GLU A 92 1.07 -4.21 4.91
N THR A 93 -0.02 -3.61 5.38
CA THR A 93 -0.98 -2.91 4.51
C THR A 93 -0.26 -1.82 3.71
N LEU A 94 -0.54 -1.78 2.42
CA LEU A 94 0.05 -0.80 1.52
C LEU A 94 -0.79 0.46 1.51
N LEU A 95 -0.14 1.59 1.70
CA LEU A 95 -0.79 2.89 1.78
C LEU A 95 -0.11 3.86 0.83
N LYS A 96 -0.80 4.95 0.51
CA LYS A 96 -0.19 6.05 -0.22
C LYS A 96 0.90 6.69 0.63
N ASN A 97 2.05 6.96 0.03
CA ASN A 97 3.09 7.73 0.69
C ASN A 97 2.95 9.18 0.26
N ASN A 98 2.41 10.01 1.15
CA ASN A 98 2.15 11.41 0.88
C ASN A 98 3.30 12.33 1.26
N ASP A 99 4.38 11.79 1.73
CA ASP A 99 5.55 12.59 2.14
C ASP A 99 6.43 13.00 0.98
#